data_7f75f1c2d76a5547285ddf61c9b7ced4
#
_entry.id   7f75f1c2d76a5547285ddf61c9b7ced4
#
_cell.length_a   1.000
_cell.length_b   1.000
_cell.length_c   1.000
_cell.angle_alpha   90.00
_cell.angle_beta   90.00
_cell.angle_gamma   90.00
#
_symmetry.space_group_name_H-M   'P 1'
#
loop_
_entity.id
_entity.type
_entity.pdbx_description
1 polymer ?
#
loop_
_entity_poly.entity_id
_entity_poly.type
_entity_poly.pdbx_seq_one_letter_code
_entity_poly.pdbx_strand_id
1 'polypeptide(L)'
;DAALRFRKAYDFLWTVRCYLHYLTGRADNRLTFDLQQQLAERMGYTDHTGGSAVERFMKHYFLIAKDVGGLTRIFVAVLEEKERRKPLLRLPAALRRKTLEGFNVEGSRITVQNDDAFSKDPIKLIRIFHVAQENGLDFHPRALELITRSLHLVSDIREDAEANRLFVNVMTFKGGPERILRLMNESGVFGRFVPDFGRVVAQMQFDMYHVYTTDEHTIRAI
;
A
#
# COMPACT_ATOMS: atom_id res chain seq x y z
N ASP A 1 -1.39 -9.97 12.71
CA ASP A 1 -2.03 -9.07 13.67
C ASP A 1 -1.54 -7.63 13.43
N ALA A 2 -2.49 -6.72 13.08
CA ALA A 2 -2.19 -5.32 12.75
C ALA A 2 -1.54 -4.55 13.92
N ALA A 3 -1.98 -4.82 15.16
CA ALA A 3 -1.44 -4.17 16.35
C ALA A 3 0.05 -4.53 16.58
N LEU A 4 0.42 -5.79 16.34
CA LEU A 4 1.81 -6.23 16.47
C LEU A 4 2.69 -5.59 15.38
N ARG A 5 2.19 -5.51 14.14
CA ARG A 5 2.91 -4.84 13.03
C ARG A 5 3.11 -3.36 13.34
N PHE A 6 2.06 -2.68 13.81
CA PHE A 6 2.15 -1.27 14.19
C PHE A 6 3.16 -1.04 15.32
N ARG A 7 3.18 -1.91 16.35
CA ARG A 7 4.15 -1.83 17.45
C ARG A 7 5.58 -1.98 16.96
N LYS A 8 5.85 -2.99 16.11
CA LYS A 8 7.20 -3.18 15.53
C LYS A 8 7.64 -1.97 14.71
N ALA A 9 6.73 -1.41 13.92
CA ALA A 9 6.98 -0.21 13.12
C ALA A 9 7.27 1.01 14.02
N TYR A 10 6.49 1.18 15.08
CA TYR A 10 6.69 2.23 16.08
C TYR A 10 8.07 2.13 16.74
N ASP A 11 8.43 0.95 17.24
CA ASP A 11 9.73 0.72 17.89
C ASP A 11 10.91 1.02 16.94
N PHE A 12 10.80 0.58 15.67
CA PHE A 12 11.81 0.87 14.65
C PHE A 12 11.94 2.37 14.37
N LEU A 13 10.82 3.07 14.09
CA LEU A 13 10.84 4.50 13.79
C LEU A 13 11.31 5.35 14.96
N TRP A 14 10.97 4.97 16.20
CA TRP A 14 11.50 5.61 17.39
C TRP A 14 13.01 5.41 17.53
N THR A 15 13.52 4.23 17.24
CA THR A 15 14.96 3.94 17.24
C THR A 15 15.68 4.83 16.22
N VAL A 16 15.17 4.91 14.99
CA VAL A 16 15.68 5.83 13.94
C VAL A 16 15.71 7.27 14.46
N ARG A 17 14.61 7.74 15.03
CA ARG A 17 14.49 9.09 15.56
C ARG A 17 15.49 9.39 16.67
N CYS A 18 15.65 8.48 17.62
CA CYS A 18 16.63 8.64 18.72
C CYS A 18 18.06 8.76 18.17
N TYR A 19 18.44 7.88 17.24
CA TYR A 19 19.77 7.97 16.62
C TYR A 19 19.95 9.26 15.81
N LEU A 20 18.92 9.75 15.09
CA LEU A 20 18.98 11.05 14.42
C LEU A 20 19.27 12.19 15.40
N HIS A 21 18.57 12.23 16.54
CA HIS A 21 18.80 13.25 17.57
C HIS A 21 20.21 13.16 18.17
N TYR A 22 20.73 11.95 18.39
CA TYR A 22 22.11 11.77 18.88
C TYR A 22 23.15 12.22 17.85
N LEU A 23 22.92 11.95 16.56
CA LEU A 23 23.85 12.33 15.51
C LEU A 23 23.86 13.84 15.25
N THR A 24 22.71 14.49 15.31
CA THR A 24 22.55 15.92 15.02
C THR A 24 22.76 16.81 16.25
N GLY A 25 22.74 16.24 17.47
CA GLY A 25 22.80 16.97 18.73
C GLY A 25 21.54 17.83 18.98
N ARG A 26 20.47 17.66 18.23
CA ARG A 26 19.23 18.44 18.30
C ARG A 26 18.01 17.60 17.91
N ALA A 27 16.80 18.08 18.20
CA ALA A 27 15.54 17.44 17.84
C ALA A 27 15.22 17.62 16.33
N ASP A 28 16.08 17.11 15.44
CA ASP A 28 15.87 17.10 14.00
C ASP A 28 15.33 15.73 13.58
N ASN A 29 14.22 15.73 12.82
CA ASN A 29 13.57 14.50 12.36
C ASN A 29 13.78 14.26 10.85
N ARG A 30 14.65 15.02 10.21
CA ARG A 30 14.94 14.90 8.77
C ARG A 30 16.05 13.89 8.54
N LEU A 31 15.72 12.82 7.84
CA LEU A 31 16.65 11.80 7.39
C LEU A 31 17.35 12.28 6.10
N THR A 32 18.32 13.17 6.26
CA THR A 32 19.12 13.68 5.13
C THR A 32 20.06 12.61 4.58
N PHE A 33 20.50 12.78 3.34
CA PHE A 33 21.40 11.84 2.67
C PHE A 33 22.64 11.50 3.51
N ASP A 34 23.32 12.53 4.05
CA ASP A 34 24.54 12.35 4.86
C ASP A 34 24.32 11.56 6.16
N LEU A 35 23.10 11.60 6.71
CA LEU A 35 22.76 10.88 7.94
C LEU A 35 22.36 9.42 7.68
N GLN A 36 21.94 9.08 6.46
CA GLN A 36 21.46 7.73 6.13
C GLN A 36 22.57 6.69 6.31
N GLN A 37 23.80 6.98 5.86
CA GLN A 37 24.93 6.07 6.02
C GLN A 37 25.29 5.88 7.49
N GLN A 38 25.43 6.97 8.25
CA GLN A 38 25.76 6.92 9.66
C GLN A 38 24.71 6.17 10.49
N LEU A 39 23.43 6.33 10.13
CA LEU A 39 22.33 5.60 10.75
C LEU A 39 22.39 4.11 10.42
N ALA A 40 22.63 3.75 9.16
CA ALA A 40 22.75 2.35 8.75
C ALA A 40 23.83 1.62 9.59
N GLU A 41 25.01 2.23 9.71
CA GLU A 41 26.11 1.69 10.51
C GLU A 41 25.73 1.54 11.99
N ARG A 42 25.16 2.59 12.60
CA ARG A 42 24.75 2.56 14.04
C ARG A 42 23.62 1.58 14.32
N MET A 43 22.76 1.34 13.35
CA MET A 43 21.69 0.35 13.47
C MET A 43 22.12 -1.07 13.10
N GLY A 44 23.42 -1.29 12.83
CA GLY A 44 24.00 -2.62 12.59
C GLY A 44 23.75 -3.19 11.19
N TYR A 45 23.43 -2.35 10.21
CA TYR A 45 23.35 -2.79 8.82
C TYR A 45 24.75 -2.95 8.23
N THR A 46 24.94 -4.01 7.46
CA THR A 46 26.22 -4.36 6.81
C THR A 46 26.05 -4.56 5.32
N ASP A 47 27.11 -4.39 4.56
CA ASP A 47 27.11 -4.68 3.14
C ASP A 47 26.92 -6.16 2.86
N HIS A 48 26.20 -6.46 1.79
CA HIS A 48 26.00 -7.81 1.27
C HIS A 48 26.03 -7.80 -0.27
N THR A 49 26.13 -8.99 -0.87
CA THR A 49 26.12 -9.17 -2.33
C THR A 49 24.90 -8.57 -3.05
N GLY A 50 23.83 -8.25 -2.32
CA GLY A 50 22.58 -7.67 -2.87
C GLY A 50 22.37 -6.19 -2.57
N GLY A 51 23.35 -5.47 -1.98
CA GLY A 51 23.26 -4.04 -1.71
C GLY A 51 24.10 -3.56 -0.52
N SER A 52 24.36 -2.28 -0.51
CA SER A 52 25.10 -1.62 0.57
C SER A 52 24.28 -1.56 1.88
N ALA A 53 24.97 -1.35 3.00
CA ALA A 53 24.35 -1.19 4.32
C ALA A 53 23.27 -0.10 4.31
N VAL A 54 23.53 1.03 3.66
CA VAL A 54 22.61 2.16 3.56
C VAL A 54 21.40 1.83 2.71
N GLU A 55 21.54 1.15 1.58
CA GLU A 55 20.41 0.74 0.73
C GLU A 55 19.51 -0.26 1.46
N ARG A 56 20.10 -1.20 2.20
CA ARG A 56 19.35 -2.17 3.03
C ARG A 56 18.60 -1.50 4.18
N PHE A 57 19.24 -0.54 4.85
CA PHE A 57 18.59 0.27 5.87
C PHE A 57 17.43 1.06 5.27
N MET A 58 17.65 1.77 4.17
CA MET A 58 16.63 2.58 3.55
C MET A 58 15.48 1.75 2.98
N LYS A 59 15.75 0.58 2.41
CA LYS A 59 14.70 -0.37 1.99
C LYS A 59 13.83 -0.78 3.18
N HIS A 60 14.44 -1.13 4.32
CA HIS A 60 13.70 -1.47 5.53
C HIS A 60 12.89 -0.28 6.04
N TYR A 61 13.48 0.92 6.07
CA TYR A 61 12.79 2.15 6.46
C TYR A 61 11.56 2.41 5.60
N PHE A 62 11.67 2.33 4.27
CA PHE A 62 10.53 2.55 3.37
C PHE A 62 9.46 1.47 3.48
N LEU A 63 9.83 0.20 3.70
CA LEU A 63 8.86 -0.87 3.94
C LEU A 63 8.06 -0.62 5.23
N ILE A 64 8.73 -0.20 6.30
CA ILE A 64 8.07 0.17 7.55
C ILE A 64 7.17 1.40 7.37
N ALA A 65 7.64 2.43 6.68
CA ALA A 65 6.85 3.63 6.40
C ALA A 65 5.60 3.30 5.57
N LYS A 66 5.73 2.43 4.57
CA LYS A 66 4.61 1.91 3.76
C LYS A 66 3.59 1.14 4.61
N ASP A 67 4.06 0.27 5.50
CA ASP A 67 3.20 -0.48 6.44
C ASP A 67 2.39 0.47 7.35
N VAL A 68 3.05 1.47 7.94
CA VAL A 68 2.39 2.48 8.78
C VAL A 68 1.38 3.29 7.97
N GLY A 69 1.74 3.71 6.75
CA GLY A 69 0.84 4.42 5.84
C GLY A 69 -0.43 3.62 5.52
N GLY A 70 -0.29 2.33 5.20
CA GLY A 70 -1.40 1.42 4.95
C GLY A 70 -2.32 1.25 6.16
N LEU A 71 -1.74 0.99 7.35
CA LEU A 71 -2.49 0.84 8.61
C LEU A 71 -3.20 2.14 9.00
N THR A 72 -2.54 3.29 8.83
CA THR A 72 -3.11 4.62 9.11
C THR A 72 -4.29 4.91 8.18
N ARG A 73 -4.18 4.58 6.89
CA ARG A 73 -5.27 4.73 5.92
C ARG A 73 -6.51 3.93 6.33
N ILE A 74 -6.33 2.66 6.72
CA ILE A 74 -7.43 1.82 7.21
C ILE A 74 -8.05 2.44 8.46
N PHE A 75 -7.24 2.90 9.41
CA PHE A 75 -7.70 3.49 10.65
C PHE A 75 -8.50 4.79 10.42
N VAL A 76 -7.97 5.71 9.62
CA VAL A 76 -8.66 6.96 9.26
C VAL A 76 -9.99 6.65 8.56
N ALA A 77 -10.00 5.73 7.61
CA ALA A 77 -11.21 5.34 6.90
C ALA A 77 -12.27 4.73 7.83
N VAL A 78 -11.87 3.97 8.87
CA VAL A 78 -12.78 3.46 9.93
C VAL A 78 -13.35 4.60 10.77
N LEU A 79 -12.52 5.59 11.13
CA LEU A 79 -12.99 6.76 11.91
C LEU A 79 -14.01 7.58 11.11
N GLU A 80 -13.72 7.88 9.85
CA GLU A 80 -14.64 8.60 8.96
C GLU A 80 -15.97 7.85 8.78
N GLU A 81 -15.93 6.52 8.70
CA GLU A 81 -17.13 5.69 8.62
C GLU A 81 -17.99 5.82 9.89
N LYS A 82 -17.36 5.84 11.08
CA LYS A 82 -18.06 6.04 12.35
C LYS A 82 -18.72 7.41 12.44
N GLU A 83 -18.06 8.47 11.95
CA GLU A 83 -18.61 9.83 11.94
C GLU A 83 -19.76 9.97 10.94
N ARG A 84 -19.63 9.38 9.74
CA ARG A 84 -20.70 9.40 8.72
C ARG A 84 -21.98 8.67 9.16
N ARG A 85 -21.91 7.75 10.12
CA ARG A 85 -23.08 7.01 10.65
C ARG A 85 -24.00 7.85 11.54
N LYS A 86 -23.84 9.18 11.61
CA LYS A 86 -24.77 10.10 12.29
C LYS A 86 -25.63 10.88 11.27
N PRO A 87 -26.51 10.28 10.47
CA PRO A 87 -27.43 11.04 9.62
C PRO A 87 -28.75 11.23 10.32
N LEU A 88 -29.25 12.46 10.31
CA LEU A 88 -30.55 12.88 10.85
C LEU A 88 -31.76 12.22 10.14
N LEU A 89 -31.57 11.57 9.00
CA LEU A 89 -32.60 10.85 8.25
C LEU A 89 -32.06 9.49 7.79
N ARG A 90 -32.56 8.41 8.39
CA ARG A 90 -32.29 7.03 7.97
C ARG A 90 -33.11 6.66 6.75
N LEU A 91 -32.54 6.77 5.56
CA LEU A 91 -33.09 6.02 4.40
C LEU A 91 -32.83 4.52 4.61
N PRO A 92 -33.79 3.64 4.21
CA PRO A 92 -33.61 2.18 4.35
C PRO A 92 -32.33 1.72 3.66
N ALA A 93 -31.58 0.80 4.31
CA ALA A 93 -30.28 0.30 3.83
C ALA A 93 -30.35 -0.34 2.43
N ALA A 94 -31.50 -0.88 2.06
CA ALA A 94 -31.75 -1.45 0.73
C ALA A 94 -31.69 -0.43 -0.42
N LEU A 95 -31.97 0.84 -0.16
CA LEU A 95 -31.92 1.93 -1.17
C LEU A 95 -30.52 2.55 -1.33
N ARG A 96 -29.54 2.17 -0.49
CA ARG A 96 -28.19 2.74 -0.46
C ARG A 96 -27.10 1.87 -1.11
N ARG A 97 -27.37 0.58 -1.35
CA ARG A 97 -26.38 -0.36 -1.89
C ARG A 97 -26.55 -0.49 -3.40
N LYS A 98 -25.72 0.20 -4.15
CA LYS A 98 -25.54 -0.06 -5.57
C LYS A 98 -24.55 -1.21 -5.73
N THR A 99 -24.95 -2.25 -6.47
CA THR A 99 -24.02 -3.33 -6.84
C THR A 99 -23.41 -3.01 -8.20
N LEU A 100 -22.09 -3.15 -8.30
CA LEU A 100 -21.33 -2.89 -9.51
C LEU A 100 -20.34 -4.03 -9.73
N GLU A 101 -20.51 -4.80 -10.80
CA GLU A 101 -19.67 -5.95 -11.17
C GLU A 101 -19.35 -6.93 -10.00
N GLY A 102 -20.37 -7.21 -9.17
CA GLY A 102 -20.22 -8.12 -8.04
C GLY A 102 -19.61 -7.49 -6.77
N PHE A 103 -19.48 -6.17 -6.73
CA PHE A 103 -19.07 -5.39 -5.56
C PHE A 103 -20.22 -4.50 -5.07
N ASN A 104 -20.23 -4.20 -3.79
CA ASN A 104 -21.11 -3.20 -3.23
C ASN A 104 -20.46 -1.82 -3.31
N VAL A 105 -21.29 -0.79 -3.52
CA VAL A 105 -20.84 0.61 -3.45
C VAL A 105 -21.60 1.28 -2.31
N GLU A 106 -20.88 1.83 -1.37
CA GLU A 106 -21.39 2.56 -0.21
C GLU A 106 -20.91 4.02 -0.30
N GLY A 107 -21.83 4.92 -0.72
CA GLY A 107 -21.45 6.29 -1.06
C GLY A 107 -20.51 6.32 -2.27
N SER A 108 -19.28 6.81 -2.08
CA SER A 108 -18.22 6.84 -3.10
C SER A 108 -17.19 5.71 -2.92
N ARG A 109 -17.48 4.68 -2.12
CA ARG A 109 -16.51 3.64 -1.76
C ARG A 109 -16.97 2.26 -2.21
N ILE A 110 -16.06 1.53 -2.86
CA ILE A 110 -16.26 0.14 -3.27
C ILE A 110 -15.92 -0.81 -2.12
N THR A 111 -16.73 -1.86 -1.96
CA THR A 111 -16.49 -2.92 -0.99
C THR A 111 -16.97 -4.27 -1.52
N VAL A 112 -16.55 -5.35 -0.87
CA VAL A 112 -17.02 -6.70 -1.21
C VAL A 112 -18.39 -6.98 -0.59
N GLN A 113 -19.12 -7.91 -1.19
CA GLN A 113 -20.43 -8.33 -0.69
C GLN A 113 -20.29 -9.16 0.60
N ASN A 114 -19.31 -10.07 0.63
CA ASN A 114 -19.06 -11.00 1.72
C ASN A 114 -17.55 -11.09 2.01
N ASP A 115 -17.20 -11.55 3.21
CA ASP A 115 -15.79 -11.68 3.64
C ASP A 115 -15.02 -12.77 2.87
N ASP A 116 -15.72 -13.73 2.29
CA ASP A 116 -15.18 -14.83 1.49
C ASP A 116 -15.10 -14.50 -0.03
N ALA A 117 -15.40 -13.27 -0.43
CA ALA A 117 -15.49 -12.88 -1.84
C ALA A 117 -14.19 -13.15 -2.62
N PHE A 118 -13.03 -12.93 -2.01
CA PHE A 118 -11.73 -13.15 -2.63
C PHE A 118 -11.29 -14.61 -2.60
N SER A 119 -11.69 -15.39 -1.59
CA SER A 119 -11.40 -16.83 -1.57
C SER A 119 -12.27 -17.63 -2.53
N LYS A 120 -13.50 -17.18 -2.81
CA LYS A 120 -14.39 -17.80 -3.80
C LYS A 120 -14.02 -17.41 -5.24
N ASP A 121 -13.54 -16.21 -5.45
CA ASP A 121 -13.15 -15.68 -6.76
C ASP A 121 -11.90 -14.79 -6.59
N PRO A 122 -10.69 -15.37 -6.64
CA PRO A 122 -9.45 -14.63 -6.46
C PRO A 122 -9.22 -13.54 -7.51
N ILE A 123 -9.79 -13.65 -8.72
CA ILE A 123 -9.68 -12.62 -9.77
C ILE A 123 -10.26 -11.29 -9.30
N LYS A 124 -11.20 -11.31 -8.37
CA LYS A 124 -11.73 -10.10 -7.73
C LYS A 124 -10.67 -9.23 -7.04
N LEU A 125 -9.50 -9.81 -6.69
CA LEU A 125 -8.37 -9.03 -6.15
C LEU A 125 -7.78 -8.06 -7.17
N ILE A 126 -7.94 -8.31 -8.47
CA ILE A 126 -7.57 -7.38 -9.53
C ILE A 126 -8.80 -6.60 -10.00
N ARG A 127 -9.94 -7.26 -10.17
CA ARG A 127 -11.18 -6.66 -10.66
C ARG A 127 -11.64 -5.47 -9.81
N ILE A 128 -11.48 -5.53 -8.49
CA ILE A 128 -11.90 -4.42 -7.60
C ILE A 128 -11.16 -3.11 -7.90
N PHE A 129 -9.88 -3.18 -8.29
CA PHE A 129 -9.09 -2.00 -8.67
C PHE A 129 -9.53 -1.44 -10.02
N HIS A 130 -9.78 -2.32 -10.99
CA HIS A 130 -10.31 -1.93 -12.30
C HIS A 130 -11.67 -1.23 -12.17
N VAL A 131 -12.61 -1.84 -11.44
CA VAL A 131 -13.95 -1.26 -11.21
C VAL A 131 -13.87 0.07 -10.45
N ALA A 132 -13.01 0.16 -9.45
CA ALA A 132 -12.80 1.40 -8.71
C ALA A 132 -12.26 2.52 -9.61
N GLN A 133 -11.34 2.20 -10.52
CA GLN A 133 -10.75 3.15 -11.47
C GLN A 133 -11.77 3.67 -12.46
N GLU A 134 -12.52 2.78 -13.11
CA GLU A 134 -13.52 3.16 -14.12
C GLU A 134 -14.63 4.02 -13.55
N ASN A 135 -14.98 3.84 -12.29
CA ASN A 135 -16.08 4.53 -11.64
C ASN A 135 -15.64 5.65 -10.68
N GLY A 136 -14.35 5.97 -10.61
CA GLY A 136 -13.83 7.02 -9.74
C GLY A 136 -14.07 6.75 -8.25
N LEU A 137 -14.13 5.47 -7.83
CA LEU A 137 -14.46 5.07 -6.48
C LEU A 137 -13.20 4.99 -5.61
N ASP A 138 -13.35 5.28 -4.33
CA ASP A 138 -12.39 4.96 -3.29
C ASP A 138 -12.66 3.57 -2.69
N PHE A 139 -11.76 3.11 -1.82
CA PHE A 139 -11.91 1.81 -1.18
C PHE A 139 -12.52 1.96 0.22
N HIS A 140 -13.49 1.11 0.51
CA HIS A 140 -14.00 0.96 1.86
C HIS A 140 -12.93 0.27 2.74
N PRO A 141 -12.77 0.65 4.04
CA PRO A 141 -11.78 0.04 4.95
C PRO A 141 -11.82 -1.48 4.98
N ARG A 142 -13.03 -2.04 5.02
CA ARG A 142 -13.25 -3.49 4.99
C ARG A 142 -12.68 -4.15 3.73
N ALA A 143 -12.81 -3.50 2.57
CA ALA A 143 -12.23 -4.03 1.33
C ALA A 143 -10.70 -4.05 1.40
N LEU A 144 -10.06 -2.98 1.89
CA LEU A 144 -8.60 -2.91 2.06
C LEU A 144 -8.08 -3.96 3.05
N GLU A 145 -8.79 -4.16 4.16
CA GLU A 145 -8.45 -5.20 5.14
C GLU A 145 -8.52 -6.59 4.50
N LEU A 146 -9.61 -6.90 3.80
CA LEU A 146 -9.80 -8.20 3.15
C LEU A 146 -8.82 -8.43 2.02
N ILE A 147 -8.50 -7.41 1.20
CA ILE A 147 -7.43 -7.49 0.20
C ILE A 147 -6.12 -7.88 0.87
N THR A 148 -5.73 -7.19 1.96
CA THR A 148 -4.48 -7.46 2.68
C THR A 148 -4.43 -8.89 3.23
N ARG A 149 -5.54 -9.40 3.76
CA ARG A 149 -5.67 -10.78 4.27
C ARG A 149 -5.61 -11.84 3.16
N SER A 150 -6.04 -11.49 1.95
CA SER A 150 -6.16 -12.39 0.80
C SER A 150 -4.96 -12.32 -0.16
N LEU A 151 -3.89 -11.60 0.19
CA LEU A 151 -2.73 -11.39 -0.68
C LEU A 151 -2.04 -12.70 -1.12
N HIS A 152 -2.16 -13.77 -0.32
CA HIS A 152 -1.61 -15.09 -0.68
C HIS A 152 -2.26 -15.68 -1.94
N LEU A 153 -3.51 -15.32 -2.25
CA LEU A 153 -4.24 -15.78 -3.43
C LEU A 153 -3.80 -15.09 -4.73
N VAL A 154 -3.10 -13.96 -4.64
CA VAL A 154 -2.66 -13.22 -5.84
C VAL A 154 -1.71 -14.04 -6.70
N SER A 155 -0.89 -14.91 -6.08
CA SER A 155 0.05 -15.77 -6.81
C SER A 155 -0.66 -16.77 -7.72
N ASP A 156 -1.85 -17.22 -7.35
CA ASP A 156 -2.58 -18.27 -8.04
C ASP A 156 -3.25 -17.76 -9.34
N ILE A 157 -3.42 -16.45 -9.45
CA ILE A 157 -4.08 -15.81 -10.60
C ILE A 157 -3.13 -15.11 -11.57
N ARG A 158 -1.81 -15.25 -11.42
CA ARG A 158 -0.83 -14.57 -12.29
C ARG A 158 -0.95 -14.98 -13.75
N GLU A 159 -1.23 -16.25 -14.00
CA GLU A 159 -1.36 -16.82 -15.34
C GLU A 159 -2.82 -16.77 -15.86
N ASP A 160 -3.75 -16.25 -15.06
CA ASP A 160 -5.14 -16.16 -15.46
C ASP A 160 -5.35 -15.06 -16.51
N ALA A 161 -5.99 -15.42 -17.64
CA ALA A 161 -6.17 -14.53 -18.78
C ALA A 161 -7.05 -13.32 -18.46
N GLU A 162 -8.08 -13.50 -17.61
CA GLU A 162 -8.96 -12.40 -17.20
C GLU A 162 -8.26 -11.46 -16.24
N ALA A 163 -7.54 -11.99 -15.25
CA ALA A 163 -6.75 -11.20 -14.32
C ALA A 163 -5.71 -10.34 -15.05
N ASN A 164 -5.01 -10.92 -16.03
CA ASN A 164 -4.05 -10.21 -16.86
C ASN A 164 -4.71 -9.12 -17.70
N ARG A 165 -5.85 -9.42 -18.35
CA ARG A 165 -6.61 -8.43 -19.13
C ARG A 165 -7.06 -7.25 -18.25
N LEU A 166 -7.58 -7.52 -17.06
CA LEU A 166 -8.00 -6.48 -16.12
C LEU A 166 -6.80 -5.62 -15.65
N PHE A 167 -5.67 -6.25 -15.39
CA PHE A 167 -4.45 -5.53 -14.99
C PHE A 167 -3.94 -4.63 -16.12
N VAL A 168 -3.90 -5.11 -17.37
CA VAL A 168 -3.54 -4.29 -18.53
C VAL A 168 -4.51 -3.11 -18.69
N ASN A 169 -5.82 -3.32 -18.52
CA ASN A 169 -6.81 -2.24 -18.56
C ASN A 169 -6.54 -1.19 -17.48
N VAL A 170 -6.13 -1.60 -16.27
CA VAL A 170 -5.73 -0.67 -15.21
C VAL A 170 -4.53 0.16 -15.65
N MET A 171 -3.50 -0.47 -16.23
CA MET A 171 -2.26 0.23 -16.66
C MET A 171 -2.49 1.19 -17.83
N THR A 172 -3.41 0.86 -18.74
CA THR A 172 -3.66 1.63 -19.97
C THR A 172 -4.85 2.59 -19.85
N PHE A 173 -5.35 2.84 -18.66
CA PHE A 173 -6.49 3.69 -18.42
C PHE A 173 -6.21 5.15 -18.82
N LYS A 174 -7.01 5.72 -19.71
CA LYS A 174 -6.82 7.06 -20.26
C LYS A 174 -6.90 8.19 -19.23
N GLY A 175 -7.55 7.96 -18.09
CA GLY A 175 -7.64 8.91 -16.99
C GLY A 175 -6.41 8.96 -16.07
N GLY A 176 -5.34 8.23 -16.42
CA GLY A 176 -4.12 8.07 -15.66
C GLY A 176 -4.18 6.90 -14.67
N PRO A 177 -3.26 5.95 -14.77
CA PRO A 177 -3.25 4.75 -13.94
C PRO A 177 -2.64 4.98 -12.55
N GLU A 178 -1.88 6.07 -12.37
CA GLU A 178 -1.02 6.34 -11.20
C GLU A 178 -1.74 6.10 -9.86
N ARG A 179 -2.94 6.66 -9.68
CA ARG A 179 -3.70 6.55 -8.42
C ARG A 179 -3.99 5.10 -8.06
N ILE A 180 -4.44 4.30 -9.00
CA ILE A 180 -4.82 2.90 -8.76
C ILE A 180 -3.59 2.02 -8.64
N LEU A 181 -2.57 2.20 -9.46
CA LEU A 181 -1.30 1.46 -9.35
C LEU A 181 -0.62 1.72 -8.00
N ARG A 182 -0.67 2.96 -7.50
CA ARG A 182 -0.18 3.29 -6.15
C ARG A 182 -0.97 2.55 -5.08
N LEU A 183 -2.30 2.49 -5.16
CA LEU A 183 -3.13 1.72 -4.23
C LEU A 183 -2.85 0.22 -4.30
N MET A 184 -2.67 -0.33 -5.51
CA MET A 184 -2.25 -1.74 -5.69
C MET A 184 -0.88 -2.00 -5.09
N ASN A 185 0.07 -1.06 -5.23
CA ASN A 185 1.40 -1.17 -4.63
C ASN A 185 1.33 -1.09 -3.10
N GLU A 186 0.60 -0.11 -2.54
CA GLU A 186 0.42 0.05 -1.10
C GLU A 186 -0.28 -1.14 -0.43
N SER A 187 -1.28 -1.71 -1.09
CA SER A 187 -1.96 -2.92 -0.60
C SER A 187 -1.13 -4.19 -0.75
N GLY A 188 -0.04 -4.17 -1.52
CA GLY A 188 0.84 -5.31 -1.79
C GLY A 188 0.37 -6.22 -2.92
N VAL A 189 -0.72 -5.88 -3.61
CA VAL A 189 -1.25 -6.66 -4.76
C VAL A 189 -0.31 -6.55 -5.95
N PHE A 190 0.17 -5.34 -6.30
CA PHE A 190 0.99 -5.11 -7.48
C PHE A 190 2.26 -5.98 -7.47
N GLY A 191 3.06 -5.89 -6.41
CA GLY A 191 4.32 -6.63 -6.32
C GLY A 191 4.15 -8.14 -6.20
N ARG A 192 2.96 -8.64 -5.80
CA ARG A 192 2.66 -10.07 -5.84
C ARG A 192 2.16 -10.53 -7.19
N PHE A 193 1.39 -9.71 -7.88
CA PHE A 193 0.89 -10.01 -9.22
C PHE A 193 2.02 -9.96 -10.26
N VAL A 194 2.89 -8.94 -10.18
CA VAL A 194 4.09 -8.76 -11.02
C VAL A 194 5.34 -8.92 -10.15
N PRO A 195 5.95 -10.14 -10.08
CA PRO A 195 7.07 -10.43 -9.18
C PRO A 195 8.29 -9.54 -9.40
N ASP A 196 8.58 -9.18 -10.65
CA ASP A 196 9.74 -8.33 -10.98
C ASP A 196 9.54 -6.92 -10.43
N PHE A 197 8.32 -6.38 -10.50
CA PHE A 197 7.99 -5.14 -9.79
C PHE A 197 8.09 -5.31 -8.27
N GLY A 198 7.70 -6.47 -7.73
CA GLY A 198 7.81 -6.79 -6.30
C GLY A 198 9.25 -6.74 -5.78
N ARG A 199 10.25 -7.05 -6.62
CA ARG A 199 11.69 -7.00 -6.25
C ARG A 199 12.17 -5.57 -6.03
N VAL A 200 11.62 -4.61 -6.76
CA VAL A 200 12.01 -3.19 -6.70
C VAL A 200 11.18 -2.35 -5.73
N VAL A 201 10.18 -2.96 -5.08
CA VAL A 201 9.37 -2.27 -4.05
C VAL A 201 10.25 -1.79 -2.91
N ALA A 202 10.09 -0.50 -2.58
CA ALA A 202 10.87 0.19 -1.55
C ALA A 202 12.39 0.18 -1.79
N GLN A 203 12.85 -0.22 -2.97
CA GLN A 203 14.26 -0.16 -3.33
C GLN A 203 14.63 1.30 -3.65
N MET A 204 15.72 1.74 -3.04
CA MET A 204 16.30 3.04 -3.27
C MET A 204 17.71 2.84 -3.84
N GLN A 205 18.06 3.62 -4.85
CA GLN A 205 19.44 3.79 -5.26
C GLN A 205 20.06 4.89 -4.41
N PHE A 206 21.15 4.58 -3.73
CA PHE A 206 21.80 5.54 -2.85
C PHE A 206 22.66 6.51 -3.67
N ASP A 207 22.02 7.56 -4.17
CA ASP A 207 22.69 8.70 -4.80
C ASP A 207 21.92 10.01 -4.51
N MET A 208 22.54 11.16 -4.83
CA MET A 208 21.96 12.48 -4.58
C MET A 208 20.84 12.87 -5.56
N TYR A 209 20.59 12.10 -6.60
CA TYR A 209 19.68 12.46 -7.69
C TYR A 209 18.32 11.77 -7.60
N HIS A 210 18.22 10.62 -6.91
CA HIS A 210 16.98 9.85 -6.80
C HIS A 210 16.23 10.17 -5.52
N VAL A 211 15.14 10.92 -5.66
CA VAL A 211 14.26 11.31 -4.54
C VAL A 211 13.19 10.25 -4.23
N TYR A 212 12.88 9.41 -5.20
CA TYR A 212 11.84 8.39 -5.11
C TYR A 212 12.43 6.98 -5.07
N THR A 213 11.72 6.06 -4.41
CA THR A 213 11.99 4.63 -4.55
C THR A 213 11.70 4.15 -5.97
N THR A 214 12.33 3.07 -6.40
CA THR A 214 12.21 2.54 -7.77
C THR A 214 10.77 2.23 -8.15
N ASP A 215 9.99 1.67 -7.22
CA ASP A 215 8.57 1.38 -7.43
C ASP A 215 7.74 2.66 -7.62
N GLU A 216 7.96 3.69 -6.81
CA GLU A 216 7.26 4.97 -6.95
C GLU A 216 7.65 5.69 -8.24
N HIS A 217 8.94 5.66 -8.59
CA HIS A 217 9.43 6.20 -9.86
C HIS A 217 8.81 5.50 -11.06
N THR A 218 8.75 4.16 -11.03
CA THR A 218 8.12 3.35 -12.08
C THR A 218 6.64 3.69 -12.25
N ILE A 219 5.87 3.79 -11.13
CA ILE A 219 4.45 4.14 -11.18
C ILE A 219 4.22 5.53 -11.80
N ARG A 220 5.13 6.48 -11.56
CA ARG A 220 5.03 7.84 -12.13
C ARG A 220 5.40 7.91 -13.60
N ALA A 221 6.17 6.94 -14.09
CA ALA A 221 6.61 6.88 -15.48
C ALA A 221 5.56 6.25 -16.42
N ILE A 222 4.56 5.53 -15.84
CA ILE A 222 3.43 4.93 -16.56
C ILE A 222 2.32 5.97 -16.74
#